data_f29c570079f2e895d7f0781d3d976f88
#
_entry.id   f29c570079f2e895d7f0781d3d976f88
#
_cell.length_a   1.000
_cell.length_b   1.000
_cell.length_c   1.000
_cell.angle_alpha   90.00
_cell.angle_beta   90.00
_cell.angle_gamma   90.00
#
_symmetry.space_group_name_H-M   'P 1'
#
loop_
_entity.id
_entity.type
_entity.pdbx_description
1 polymer ?
#
loop_
_entity_poly.entity_id
_entity_poly.type
_entity_poly.pdbx_seq_one_letter_code
_entity_poly.pdbx_strand_id
1 'polypeptide(L)'
;MLERIVSAAREAGRMMLKYRNAAIHRKEGHFNDVTDTDVKVQQFLQKELLSLLPGSRFFAEEQENDPLTDAPTFVVDPIDGTLNFMRHRNASAVSIGLLEKKQPVMGVIYNPYADELFSAEAGKGAFLNGRRVYASQTPFDQAMVSIGTSPYDAGLAKRTMSAATQFLLRGGDLRRSGSAAIDLCDVACGRSDIFFELRLRPWDVAAGSLLVTEAGGVFRSLGHDAPYYDGASGMLACNALCERPAMEILVEVIP
;
A
#
# COMPACT_ATOMS: atom_id res chain seq x y z
N MET A 1 13.87 0.72 -16.77
CA MET A 1 12.54 0.21 -16.38
C MET A 1 11.91 1.13 -15.33
N LEU A 2 12.49 1.28 -14.16
CA LEU A 2 11.93 2.06 -13.04
C LEU A 2 11.52 3.49 -13.44
N GLU A 3 12.36 4.23 -14.13
CA GLU A 3 12.05 5.61 -14.58
C GLU A 3 10.79 5.69 -15.47
N ARG A 4 10.52 4.66 -16.27
CA ARG A 4 9.31 4.61 -17.09
C ARG A 4 8.07 4.31 -16.26
N ILE A 5 8.18 3.44 -15.23
CA ILE A 5 7.09 3.22 -14.25
C ILE A 5 6.82 4.51 -13.48
N VAL A 6 7.86 5.22 -13.05
CA VAL A 6 7.76 6.54 -12.42
C VAL A 6 7.03 7.55 -13.31
N SER A 7 7.36 7.59 -14.61
CA SER A 7 6.67 8.47 -15.57
C SER A 7 5.19 8.12 -15.71
N ALA A 8 4.85 6.83 -15.77
CA ALA A 8 3.47 6.36 -15.82
C ALA A 8 2.70 6.72 -14.54
N ALA A 9 3.31 6.53 -13.35
CA ALA A 9 2.70 6.90 -12.08
C ALA A 9 2.41 8.41 -11.98
N ARG A 10 3.34 9.27 -12.43
CA ARG A 10 3.12 10.73 -12.46
C ARG A 10 2.00 11.13 -13.42
N GLU A 11 1.90 10.49 -14.59
CA GLU A 11 0.78 10.76 -15.53
C GLU A 11 -0.55 10.29 -14.95
N ALA A 12 -0.59 9.10 -14.34
CA ALA A 12 -1.77 8.61 -13.61
C ALA A 12 -2.21 9.58 -12.51
N GLY A 13 -1.27 10.11 -11.72
CA GLY A 13 -1.56 11.13 -10.71
C GLY A 13 -2.11 12.44 -11.31
N ARG A 14 -1.60 12.89 -12.47
CA ARG A 14 -2.18 14.03 -13.20
C ARG A 14 -3.62 13.75 -13.62
N MET A 15 -3.92 12.53 -14.07
CA MET A 15 -5.29 12.12 -14.39
C MET A 15 -6.19 12.15 -13.17
N MET A 16 -5.73 11.67 -12.00
CA MET A 16 -6.47 11.77 -10.73
C MET A 16 -6.86 13.24 -10.44
N LEU A 17 -5.91 14.17 -10.51
CA LEU A 17 -6.18 15.58 -10.23
C LEU A 17 -7.14 16.20 -11.26
N LYS A 18 -6.98 15.84 -12.55
CA LYS A 18 -7.82 16.35 -13.64
C LYS A 18 -9.27 15.86 -13.56
N TYR A 19 -9.48 14.60 -13.19
CA TYR A 19 -10.81 13.96 -13.19
C TYR A 19 -11.38 13.81 -11.77
N ARG A 20 -10.99 14.68 -10.86
CA ARG A 20 -11.35 14.62 -9.43
C ARG A 20 -12.86 14.62 -9.13
N ASN A 21 -13.69 15.14 -10.04
CA ASN A 21 -15.15 15.21 -9.89
C ASN A 21 -15.88 14.17 -10.76
N ALA A 22 -15.26 13.01 -11.00
CA ALA A 22 -15.85 11.93 -11.79
C ALA A 22 -17.08 11.32 -11.10
N ALA A 23 -17.91 10.63 -11.89
CA ALA A 23 -19.04 9.89 -11.36
C ALA A 23 -18.57 8.77 -10.43
N ILE A 24 -19.35 8.54 -9.37
CA ILE A 24 -19.12 7.51 -8.36
C ILE A 24 -20.06 6.34 -8.64
N HIS A 25 -19.51 5.14 -8.66
CA HIS A 25 -20.25 3.90 -8.81
C HIS A 25 -20.06 3.04 -7.56
N ARG A 26 -21.18 2.58 -6.96
CA ARG A 26 -21.12 1.69 -5.80
C ARG A 26 -20.97 0.26 -6.24
N LYS A 27 -19.93 -0.42 -5.78
CA LYS A 27 -19.76 -1.87 -5.87
C LYS A 27 -20.56 -2.56 -4.76
N GLU A 28 -20.72 -3.87 -4.82
CA GLU A 28 -21.32 -4.64 -3.73
C GLU A 28 -20.48 -4.55 -2.44
N GLY A 29 -21.16 -4.35 -1.29
CA GLY A 29 -20.54 -4.25 0.02
C GLY A 29 -20.55 -2.84 0.62
N HIS A 30 -20.10 -2.73 1.87
CA HIS A 30 -19.95 -1.45 2.58
C HIS A 30 -18.62 -0.77 2.20
N PHE A 31 -18.65 0.52 1.90
CA PHE A 31 -17.48 1.34 1.55
C PHE A 31 -16.65 0.82 0.36
N ASN A 32 -17.28 0.10 -0.56
CA ASN A 32 -16.64 -0.41 -1.76
C ASN A 32 -17.13 0.39 -2.96
N ASP A 33 -16.61 1.60 -3.13
CA ASP A 33 -16.95 2.52 -4.19
C ASP A 33 -15.81 2.58 -5.23
N VAL A 34 -16.16 2.83 -6.48
CA VAL A 34 -15.24 3.06 -7.59
C VAL A 34 -15.67 4.33 -8.33
N THR A 35 -14.72 5.07 -8.89
CA THR A 35 -15.02 6.20 -9.75
C THR A 35 -14.65 5.92 -11.21
N ASP A 36 -15.24 6.66 -12.14
CA ASP A 36 -14.81 6.60 -13.55
C ASP A 36 -13.30 6.91 -13.70
N THR A 37 -12.71 7.60 -12.72
CA THR A 37 -11.30 7.93 -12.71
C THR A 37 -10.44 6.72 -12.42
N ASP A 38 -10.83 5.87 -11.45
CA ASP A 38 -10.13 4.61 -11.16
C ASP A 38 -10.02 3.75 -12.43
N VAL A 39 -11.14 3.57 -13.13
CA VAL A 39 -11.19 2.78 -14.38
C VAL A 39 -10.30 3.39 -15.47
N LYS A 40 -10.36 4.71 -15.68
CA LYS A 40 -9.54 5.40 -16.69
C LYS A 40 -8.05 5.34 -16.37
N VAL A 41 -7.68 5.53 -15.12
CA VAL A 41 -6.29 5.44 -14.65
C VAL A 41 -5.79 4.02 -14.81
N GLN A 42 -6.57 3.01 -14.43
CA GLN A 42 -6.20 1.61 -14.62
C GLN A 42 -5.97 1.26 -16.10
N GLN A 43 -6.89 1.65 -17.00
CA GLN A 43 -6.75 1.39 -18.44
C GLN A 43 -5.49 2.04 -19.02
N PHE A 44 -5.20 3.27 -18.60
CA PHE A 44 -3.98 3.96 -18.98
C PHE A 44 -2.74 3.19 -18.49
N LEU A 45 -2.67 2.85 -17.20
CA LEU A 45 -1.54 2.13 -16.59
C LEU A 45 -1.36 0.76 -17.24
N GLN A 46 -2.43 0.01 -17.48
CA GLN A 46 -2.37 -1.29 -18.15
C GLN A 46 -1.69 -1.19 -19.51
N LYS A 47 -2.13 -0.24 -20.34
CA LYS A 47 -1.55 -0.03 -21.66
C LYS A 47 -0.07 0.33 -21.59
N GLU A 48 0.29 1.29 -20.75
CA GLU A 48 1.67 1.77 -20.62
C GLU A 48 2.58 0.67 -20.06
N LEU A 49 2.20 0.04 -18.94
CA LEU A 49 3.04 -0.93 -18.25
C LEU A 49 3.25 -2.21 -19.05
N LEU A 50 2.22 -2.76 -19.71
CA LEU A 50 2.37 -3.93 -20.57
C LEU A 50 3.24 -3.63 -21.80
N SER A 51 3.26 -2.38 -22.29
CA SER A 51 4.17 -1.97 -23.36
C SER A 51 5.63 -1.91 -22.91
N LEU A 52 5.90 -1.68 -21.61
CA LEU A 52 7.25 -1.61 -21.06
C LEU A 52 7.92 -2.99 -20.93
N LEU A 53 7.14 -4.00 -20.64
CA LEU A 53 7.62 -5.37 -20.42
C LEU A 53 6.71 -6.34 -21.17
N PRO A 54 6.95 -6.57 -22.49
CA PRO A 54 6.18 -7.51 -23.27
C PRO A 54 6.20 -8.91 -22.67
N GLY A 55 5.02 -9.54 -22.57
CA GLY A 55 4.86 -10.86 -21.95
C GLY A 55 4.62 -10.80 -20.42
N SER A 56 4.67 -9.63 -19.79
CA SER A 56 4.22 -9.47 -18.40
C SER A 56 2.69 -9.57 -18.29
N ARG A 57 2.23 -9.86 -17.07
CA ARG A 57 0.81 -9.89 -16.71
C ARG A 57 0.44 -8.59 -15.99
N PHE A 58 -0.86 -8.34 -15.89
CA PHE A 58 -1.42 -7.20 -15.19
C PHE A 58 -2.47 -7.68 -14.19
N PHE A 59 -2.31 -7.32 -12.93
CA PHE A 59 -3.16 -7.66 -11.81
C PHE A 59 -3.55 -6.36 -11.11
N ALA A 60 -4.84 -6.04 -11.01
CA ALA A 60 -5.26 -4.74 -10.52
C ALA A 60 -6.62 -4.79 -9.80
N GLU A 61 -6.93 -3.74 -9.05
CA GLU A 61 -8.14 -3.67 -8.23
C GLU A 61 -9.42 -3.67 -9.06
N GLU A 62 -9.45 -2.94 -10.20
CA GLU A 62 -10.66 -2.66 -10.95
C GLU A 62 -10.91 -3.67 -12.09
N GLN A 63 -10.54 -4.94 -11.86
CA GLN A 63 -10.78 -6.04 -12.80
C GLN A 63 -10.87 -7.39 -12.08
N GLU A 64 -11.37 -8.40 -12.77
CA GLU A 64 -11.17 -9.79 -12.39
C GLU A 64 -9.73 -10.19 -12.67
N ASN A 65 -9.13 -10.89 -11.72
CA ASN A 65 -7.73 -11.28 -11.79
C ASN A 65 -7.56 -12.80 -11.77
N ASP A 66 -6.77 -13.32 -12.69
CA ASP A 66 -6.25 -14.68 -12.57
C ASP A 66 -5.24 -14.78 -11.41
N PRO A 67 -5.04 -15.96 -10.82
CA PRO A 67 -4.02 -16.16 -9.79
C PRO A 67 -2.62 -15.69 -10.23
N LEU A 68 -1.85 -15.15 -9.29
CA LEU A 68 -0.46 -14.78 -9.54
C LEU A 68 0.38 -16.03 -9.88
N THR A 69 1.27 -15.86 -10.85
CA THR A 69 2.22 -16.90 -11.30
C THR A 69 3.66 -16.41 -11.13
N ASP A 70 4.63 -17.23 -11.52
CA ASP A 70 6.04 -16.81 -11.51
C ASP A 70 6.39 -15.81 -12.61
N ALA A 71 5.50 -15.60 -13.59
CA ALA A 71 5.70 -14.62 -14.66
C ALA A 71 5.74 -13.19 -14.10
N PRO A 72 6.55 -12.30 -14.70
CA PRO A 72 6.54 -10.90 -14.34
C PRO A 72 5.13 -10.33 -14.37
N THR A 73 4.69 -9.71 -13.28
CA THR A 73 3.32 -9.23 -13.13
C THR A 73 3.33 -7.83 -12.53
N PHE A 74 2.73 -6.87 -13.23
CA PHE A 74 2.42 -5.58 -12.63
C PHE A 74 1.20 -5.73 -11.73
N VAL A 75 1.33 -5.32 -10.47
CA VAL A 75 0.27 -5.32 -9.46
C VAL A 75 -0.06 -3.88 -9.14
N VAL A 76 -1.29 -3.44 -9.41
CA VAL A 76 -1.64 -2.02 -9.50
C VAL A 76 -2.90 -1.71 -8.71
N ASP A 77 -2.82 -0.67 -7.88
CA ASP A 77 -3.98 0.08 -7.41
C ASP A 77 -4.00 1.44 -8.12
N PRO A 78 -5.01 1.72 -8.95
CA PRO A 78 -5.08 2.97 -9.69
C PRO A 78 -5.30 4.18 -8.78
N ILE A 79 -6.07 4.03 -7.69
CA ILE A 79 -6.35 5.08 -6.70
C ILE A 79 -6.53 4.45 -5.31
N ASP A 80 -5.44 4.09 -4.64
CA ASP A 80 -5.51 3.67 -3.25
C ASP A 80 -6.06 4.81 -2.39
N GLY A 81 -7.08 4.48 -1.58
CA GLY A 81 -7.84 5.46 -0.82
C GLY A 81 -8.96 6.15 -1.62
N THR A 82 -9.74 5.40 -2.41
CA THR A 82 -10.87 5.89 -3.22
C THR A 82 -11.86 6.73 -2.41
N LEU A 83 -12.17 6.37 -1.16
CA LEU A 83 -13.04 7.18 -0.29
C LEU A 83 -12.43 8.56 0.01
N ASN A 84 -11.11 8.65 0.22
CA ASN A 84 -10.41 9.92 0.38
C ASN A 84 -10.46 10.76 -0.90
N PHE A 85 -10.27 10.10 -2.05
CA PHE A 85 -10.38 10.73 -3.37
C PHE A 85 -11.76 11.35 -3.57
N MET A 86 -12.84 10.60 -3.36
CA MET A 86 -14.22 11.05 -3.47
C MET A 86 -14.57 12.19 -2.50
N ARG A 87 -13.97 12.19 -1.32
CA ARG A 87 -14.19 13.20 -0.26
C ARG A 87 -13.19 14.35 -0.30
N HIS A 88 -12.34 14.41 -1.32
CA HIS A 88 -11.34 15.47 -1.51
C HIS A 88 -10.39 15.66 -0.31
N ARG A 89 -10.03 14.57 0.37
CA ARG A 89 -9.13 14.61 1.53
C ARG A 89 -7.65 14.76 1.17
N ASN A 90 -7.29 14.70 -0.12
CA ASN A 90 -5.92 14.81 -0.61
C ASN A 90 -4.96 13.72 -0.05
N ALA A 91 -5.49 12.57 0.29
CA ALA A 91 -4.76 11.44 0.85
C ALA A 91 -5.11 10.16 0.08
N SER A 92 -4.75 10.14 -1.21
CA SER A 92 -4.88 8.99 -2.12
C SER A 92 -3.65 8.93 -3.01
N ALA A 93 -3.28 7.74 -3.45
CA ALA A 93 -2.07 7.52 -4.23
C ALA A 93 -2.28 6.51 -5.36
N VAL A 94 -1.46 6.60 -6.39
CA VAL A 94 -1.27 5.53 -7.38
C VAL A 94 -0.23 4.57 -6.82
N SER A 95 -0.52 3.26 -6.83
CA SER A 95 0.40 2.21 -6.39
C SER A 95 0.71 1.24 -7.52
N ILE A 96 1.99 1.02 -7.83
CA ILE A 96 2.46 0.15 -8.91
C ILE A 96 3.60 -0.72 -8.38
N GLY A 97 3.36 -2.01 -8.23
CA GLY A 97 4.38 -3.03 -7.96
C GLY A 97 4.69 -3.85 -9.21
N LEU A 98 5.94 -4.21 -9.41
CA LEU A 98 6.33 -5.28 -10.34
C LEU A 98 6.82 -6.48 -9.53
N LEU A 99 6.15 -7.61 -9.71
CA LEU A 99 6.53 -8.87 -9.10
C LEU A 99 7.20 -9.78 -10.14
N GLU A 100 8.27 -10.45 -9.74
CA GLU A 100 8.87 -11.59 -10.45
C GLU A 100 8.93 -12.79 -9.48
N LYS A 101 8.49 -13.94 -9.93
CA LYS A 101 8.38 -15.14 -9.06
C LYS A 101 7.62 -14.84 -7.76
N LYS A 102 6.56 -14.04 -7.88
CA LYS A 102 5.71 -13.58 -6.78
C LYS A 102 6.44 -12.73 -5.72
N GLN A 103 7.62 -12.19 -6.03
CA GLN A 103 8.36 -11.28 -5.13
C GLN A 103 8.44 -9.89 -5.75
N PRO A 104 8.23 -8.82 -4.99
CA PRO A 104 8.34 -7.45 -5.49
C PRO A 104 9.80 -7.14 -5.87
N VAL A 105 10.00 -6.70 -7.12
CA VAL A 105 11.32 -6.29 -7.63
C VAL A 105 11.40 -4.80 -7.93
N MET A 106 10.25 -4.15 -8.20
CA MET A 106 10.14 -2.69 -8.31
C MET A 106 8.83 -2.24 -7.66
N GLY A 107 8.87 -1.09 -6.99
CA GLY A 107 7.70 -0.47 -6.38
C GLY A 107 7.72 1.04 -6.62
N VAL A 108 6.57 1.59 -7.03
CA VAL A 108 6.37 3.04 -7.18
C VAL A 108 5.03 3.40 -6.58
N ILE A 109 5.02 4.38 -5.69
CA ILE A 109 3.81 4.98 -5.13
C ILE A 109 3.89 6.49 -5.34
N TYR A 110 2.83 7.09 -5.88
CA TYR A 110 2.78 8.52 -6.13
C TYR A 110 1.52 9.16 -5.52
N ASN A 111 1.74 10.04 -4.55
CA ASN A 111 0.72 10.93 -4.03
C ASN A 111 0.74 12.26 -4.81
N PRO A 112 -0.24 12.50 -5.72
CA PRO A 112 -0.21 13.68 -6.58
C PRO A 112 -0.56 15.00 -5.85
N TYR A 113 -1.15 14.91 -4.66
CA TYR A 113 -1.55 16.10 -3.89
C TYR A 113 -0.37 16.74 -3.18
N ALA A 114 0.59 15.92 -2.73
CA ALA A 114 1.81 16.37 -2.07
C ALA A 114 3.01 16.43 -3.02
N ASP A 115 2.84 15.98 -4.28
CA ASP A 115 3.91 15.71 -5.25
C ASP A 115 5.01 14.82 -4.66
N GLU A 116 4.59 13.79 -3.93
CA GLU A 116 5.49 12.82 -3.31
C GLU A 116 5.52 11.52 -4.11
N LEU A 117 6.66 11.24 -4.72
CA LEU A 117 6.91 10.03 -5.47
C LEU A 117 7.91 9.16 -4.74
N PHE A 118 7.42 8.03 -4.25
CA PHE A 118 8.22 6.98 -3.64
C PHE A 118 8.59 5.94 -4.70
N SER A 119 9.82 5.46 -4.68
CA SER A 119 10.29 4.43 -5.59
C SER A 119 11.33 3.53 -4.94
N ALA A 120 11.29 2.24 -5.26
CA ALA A 120 12.29 1.26 -4.87
C ALA A 120 12.53 0.25 -5.99
N GLU A 121 13.74 -0.28 -6.03
CA GLU A 121 14.14 -1.44 -6.81
C GLU A 121 14.90 -2.38 -5.87
N ALA A 122 14.61 -3.68 -5.94
CA ALA A 122 15.19 -4.69 -5.03
C ALA A 122 16.73 -4.60 -4.95
N GLY A 123 17.25 -4.44 -3.74
CA GLY A 123 18.67 -4.28 -3.43
C GLY A 123 19.26 -2.88 -3.69
N LYS A 124 18.42 -1.88 -4.09
CA LYS A 124 18.94 -0.53 -4.42
C LYS A 124 18.49 0.55 -3.43
N GLY A 125 17.62 0.22 -2.50
CA GLY A 125 17.06 1.13 -1.50
C GLY A 125 15.78 1.83 -1.93
N ALA A 126 15.17 2.55 -0.99
CA ALA A 126 13.95 3.33 -1.19
C ALA A 126 14.25 4.83 -1.30
N PHE A 127 13.45 5.53 -2.12
CA PHE A 127 13.66 6.94 -2.43
C PHE A 127 12.33 7.70 -2.41
N LEU A 128 12.35 8.92 -1.88
CA LEU A 128 11.28 9.93 -2.00
C LEU A 128 11.79 11.06 -2.88
N ASN A 129 11.14 11.29 -4.02
CA ASN A 129 11.53 12.32 -5.00
C ASN A 129 13.03 12.27 -5.34
N GLY A 130 13.58 11.06 -5.51
CA GLY A 130 14.98 10.81 -5.83
C GLY A 130 15.97 10.94 -4.65
N ARG A 131 15.49 11.28 -3.44
CA ARG A 131 16.31 11.30 -2.22
C ARG A 131 16.11 10.01 -1.45
N ARG A 132 17.20 9.35 -1.05
CA ARG A 132 17.14 8.11 -0.28
C ARG A 132 16.44 8.34 1.06
N VAL A 133 15.55 7.40 1.41
CA VAL A 133 14.81 7.41 2.68
C VAL A 133 15.07 6.15 3.48
N TYR A 134 14.80 6.22 4.76
CA TYR A 134 15.00 5.13 5.71
C TYR A 134 13.83 5.07 6.68
N ALA A 135 13.45 3.86 7.10
CA ALA A 135 12.57 3.66 8.23
C ALA A 135 13.19 4.28 9.50
N SER A 136 12.34 4.68 10.41
CA SER A 136 12.78 5.31 11.66
C SER A 136 13.58 4.35 12.56
N GLN A 137 14.17 4.91 13.63
CA GLN A 137 14.79 4.15 14.71
C GLN A 137 14.11 4.48 16.06
N THR A 138 12.86 4.91 16.00
CA THR A 138 12.06 5.24 17.19
C THR A 138 11.74 3.94 17.95
N PRO A 139 11.96 3.88 19.26
CA PRO A 139 11.58 2.72 20.06
C PRO A 139 10.05 2.63 20.20
N PHE A 140 9.56 1.44 20.49
CA PHE A 140 8.13 1.12 20.48
C PHE A 140 7.28 2.00 21.43
N ASP A 141 7.81 2.36 22.60
CA ASP A 141 7.14 3.20 23.61
C ASP A 141 7.00 4.69 23.19
N GLN A 142 7.58 5.06 22.07
CA GLN A 142 7.49 6.40 21.48
C GLN A 142 6.95 6.34 20.04
N ALA A 143 6.46 5.17 19.62
CA ALA A 143 6.10 4.95 18.22
C ALA A 143 4.84 5.71 17.80
N MET A 144 4.83 6.18 16.57
CA MET A 144 3.62 6.59 15.85
C MET A 144 3.08 5.39 15.06
N VAL A 145 1.83 5.03 15.32
CA VAL A 145 1.18 3.85 14.74
C VAL A 145 0.08 4.26 13.79
N SER A 146 0.26 3.97 12.51
CA SER A 146 -0.81 4.04 11.51
C SER A 146 -1.65 2.77 11.56
N ILE A 147 -2.98 2.91 11.45
CA ILE A 147 -3.91 1.79 11.42
C ILE A 147 -4.82 1.83 10.20
N GLY A 148 -5.00 0.66 9.58
CA GLY A 148 -6.10 0.44 8.65
C GLY A 148 -7.28 -0.24 9.35
N THR A 149 -8.47 -0.08 8.81
CA THR A 149 -9.70 -0.55 9.49
C THR A 149 -10.50 -1.57 8.69
N SER A 150 -10.07 -1.90 7.48
CA SER A 150 -10.76 -2.84 6.57
C SER A 150 -12.29 -2.66 6.62
N PRO A 151 -12.83 -1.47 6.28
CA PRO A 151 -14.21 -1.07 6.59
C PRO A 151 -15.27 -1.92 5.86
N TYR A 152 -14.84 -2.66 4.85
CA TYR A 152 -15.65 -3.62 4.10
C TYR A 152 -15.80 -4.98 4.79
N ASP A 153 -15.10 -5.21 5.92
CA ASP A 153 -15.18 -6.42 6.72
C ASP A 153 -15.52 -6.10 8.19
N ALA A 154 -16.83 -6.02 8.47
CA ALA A 154 -17.31 -5.71 9.82
C ALA A 154 -16.86 -6.74 10.88
N GLY A 155 -16.52 -7.97 10.48
CA GLY A 155 -16.03 -9.03 11.37
C GLY A 155 -14.66 -8.69 11.98
N LEU A 156 -13.86 -7.86 11.30
CA LEU A 156 -12.54 -7.45 11.76
C LEU A 156 -12.57 -6.22 12.70
N ALA A 157 -13.68 -5.47 12.75
CA ALA A 157 -13.73 -4.19 13.47
C ALA A 157 -13.33 -4.32 14.95
N LYS A 158 -13.86 -5.32 15.66
CA LYS A 158 -13.52 -5.55 17.07
C LYS A 158 -12.05 -5.90 17.28
N ARG A 159 -11.49 -6.74 16.40
CA ARG A 159 -10.09 -7.17 16.47
C ARG A 159 -9.14 -6.01 16.17
N THR A 160 -9.44 -5.23 15.12
CA THR A 160 -8.68 -4.02 14.78
C THR A 160 -8.66 -3.03 15.93
N MET A 161 -9.83 -2.76 16.55
CA MET A 161 -9.90 -1.84 17.69
C MET A 161 -9.27 -2.40 18.94
N SER A 162 -9.29 -3.72 19.17
CA SER A 162 -8.56 -4.36 20.26
C SER A 162 -7.05 -4.16 20.11
N ALA A 163 -6.49 -4.44 18.91
CA ALA A 163 -5.08 -4.19 18.62
C ALA A 163 -4.73 -2.70 18.79
N ALA A 164 -5.53 -1.80 18.20
CA ALA A 164 -5.33 -0.35 18.32
C ALA A 164 -5.30 0.12 19.79
N THR A 165 -6.19 -0.42 20.62
CA THR A 165 -6.22 -0.14 22.06
C THR A 165 -4.93 -0.60 22.73
N GLN A 166 -4.41 -1.80 22.41
CA GLN A 166 -3.15 -2.30 22.96
C GLN A 166 -1.95 -1.45 22.55
N PHE A 167 -1.89 -1.03 21.27
CA PHE A 167 -0.85 -0.09 20.82
C PHE A 167 -0.91 1.22 21.60
N LEU A 168 -2.09 1.80 21.78
CA LEU A 168 -2.27 3.05 22.51
C LEU A 168 -1.89 2.95 23.99
N LEU A 169 -2.23 1.83 24.64
CA LEU A 169 -1.91 1.59 26.05
C LEU A 169 -0.41 1.30 26.28
N ARG A 170 0.29 0.72 25.29
CA ARG A 170 1.69 0.30 25.40
C ARG A 170 2.69 1.31 24.85
N GLY A 171 2.25 2.44 24.32
CA GLY A 171 3.14 3.54 23.99
C GLY A 171 3.03 4.15 22.61
N GLY A 172 2.05 3.76 21.79
CA GLY A 172 1.88 4.34 20.46
C GLY A 172 0.79 5.42 20.38
N ASP A 173 1.02 6.50 19.66
CA ASP A 173 -0.04 7.44 19.27
C ASP A 173 -0.61 7.03 17.90
N LEU A 174 -1.94 6.98 17.78
CA LEU A 174 -2.60 6.40 16.62
C LEU A 174 -2.88 7.42 15.50
N ARG A 175 -2.71 6.98 14.27
CA ARG A 175 -3.11 7.70 13.04
C ARG A 175 -3.92 6.79 12.13
N ARG A 176 -4.78 7.37 11.28
CA ARG A 176 -5.48 6.68 10.20
C ARG A 176 -5.55 7.59 8.98
N SER A 177 -4.75 7.30 7.97
CA SER A 177 -4.79 8.02 6.69
C SER A 177 -6.02 7.63 5.85
N GLY A 178 -6.31 6.34 5.77
CA GLY A 178 -7.31 5.74 4.89
C GLY A 178 -6.78 5.42 3.49
N SER A 179 -5.47 5.26 3.38
CA SER A 179 -4.71 4.84 2.19
C SER A 179 -3.55 3.97 2.64
N ALA A 180 -3.61 2.68 2.34
CA ALA A 180 -2.56 1.73 2.73
C ALA A 180 -1.22 2.06 2.07
N ALA A 181 -1.25 2.49 0.82
CA ALA A 181 -0.05 2.91 0.09
C ALA A 181 0.65 4.11 0.76
N ILE A 182 -0.12 5.11 1.21
CA ILE A 182 0.44 6.28 1.92
C ILE A 182 0.99 5.84 3.29
N ASP A 183 0.26 5.02 4.05
CA ASP A 183 0.73 4.54 5.36
C ASP A 183 2.03 3.72 5.25
N LEU A 184 2.17 2.88 4.20
CA LEU A 184 3.41 2.16 3.90
C LEU A 184 4.56 3.11 3.51
N CYS A 185 4.28 4.16 2.73
CA CYS A 185 5.26 5.20 2.41
C CYS A 185 5.73 5.96 3.65
N ASP A 186 4.82 6.27 4.57
CA ASP A 186 5.15 6.95 5.82
C ASP A 186 6.04 6.08 6.72
N VAL A 187 5.84 4.76 6.76
CA VAL A 187 6.77 3.84 7.43
C VAL A 187 8.14 3.83 6.71
N ALA A 188 8.15 3.74 5.39
CA ALA A 188 9.40 3.69 4.61
C ALA A 188 10.26 4.95 4.76
N CYS A 189 9.66 6.12 5.02
CA CYS A 189 10.40 7.37 5.21
C CYS A 189 10.51 7.84 6.67
N GLY A 190 10.07 7.01 7.62
CA GLY A 190 10.20 7.29 9.06
C GLY A 190 9.22 8.32 9.61
N ARG A 191 8.14 8.65 8.90
CA ARG A 191 7.05 9.51 9.38
C ARG A 191 6.08 8.75 10.27
N SER A 192 5.96 7.43 10.07
CA SER A 192 5.26 6.50 10.96
C SER A 192 6.23 5.37 11.33
N ASP A 193 6.08 4.80 12.51
CA ASP A 193 6.97 3.74 12.98
C ASP A 193 6.38 2.35 12.75
N ILE A 194 5.05 2.29 12.73
CA ILE A 194 4.26 1.06 12.57
C ILE A 194 3.05 1.37 11.68
N PHE A 195 2.74 0.46 10.77
CA PHE A 195 1.43 0.38 10.12
C PHE A 195 0.93 -1.06 10.17
N PHE A 196 -0.32 -1.26 10.56
CA PHE A 196 -0.98 -2.55 10.45
C PHE A 196 -2.41 -2.43 9.93
N GLU A 197 -2.82 -3.43 9.19
CA GLU A 197 -4.20 -3.65 8.80
C GLU A 197 -4.48 -5.15 8.73
N LEU A 198 -5.66 -5.59 9.19
CA LEU A 198 -5.97 -7.02 9.32
C LEU A 198 -6.45 -7.67 8.01
N ARG A 199 -6.69 -6.88 6.95
CA ARG A 199 -7.06 -7.40 5.64
C ARG A 199 -6.77 -6.38 4.54
N LEU A 200 -5.76 -6.67 3.75
CA LEU A 200 -5.39 -5.94 2.53
C LEU A 200 -5.28 -6.91 1.35
N ARG A 201 -5.35 -6.37 0.15
CA ARG A 201 -5.19 -7.08 -1.11
C ARG A 201 -3.76 -6.93 -1.64
N PRO A 202 -3.36 -7.74 -2.63
CA PRO A 202 -2.02 -7.63 -3.21
C PRO A 202 -1.69 -6.24 -3.76
N TRP A 203 -2.64 -5.56 -4.38
CA TRP A 203 -2.44 -4.23 -4.98
C TRP A 203 -2.21 -3.13 -3.93
N ASP A 204 -2.76 -3.27 -2.72
CA ASP A 204 -2.55 -2.35 -1.61
C ASP A 204 -1.10 -2.39 -1.10
N VAL A 205 -0.44 -3.55 -1.21
CA VAL A 205 0.82 -3.81 -0.49
C VAL A 205 2.04 -4.09 -1.38
N ALA A 206 1.86 -4.52 -2.63
CA ALA A 206 2.97 -5.00 -3.46
C ALA A 206 4.09 -3.96 -3.63
N ALA A 207 3.75 -2.70 -3.92
CA ALA A 207 4.74 -1.63 -4.05
C ALA A 207 5.29 -1.20 -2.67
N GLY A 208 4.39 -0.99 -1.71
CA GLY A 208 4.73 -0.47 -0.39
C GLY A 208 5.60 -1.43 0.44
N SER A 209 5.38 -2.74 0.32
CA SER A 209 6.20 -3.75 1.01
C SER A 209 7.67 -3.67 0.61
N LEU A 210 7.94 -3.46 -0.69
CA LEU A 210 9.30 -3.26 -1.18
C LEU A 210 9.89 -1.94 -0.68
N LEU A 211 9.12 -0.86 -0.71
CA LEU A 211 9.56 0.44 -0.18
C LEU A 211 9.99 0.33 1.27
N VAL A 212 9.19 -0.32 2.12
CA VAL A 212 9.49 -0.52 3.54
C VAL A 212 10.75 -1.35 3.73
N THR A 213 10.88 -2.49 3.03
CA THR A 213 12.05 -3.38 3.18
C THR A 213 13.33 -2.74 2.64
N GLU A 214 13.28 -2.04 1.52
CA GLU A 214 14.42 -1.31 0.93
C GLU A 214 14.82 -0.06 1.75
N ALA A 215 13.91 0.45 2.58
CA ALA A 215 14.20 1.49 3.56
C ALA A 215 14.81 0.96 4.88
N GLY A 216 15.00 -0.36 5.01
CA GLY A 216 15.50 -1.01 6.23
C GLY A 216 14.45 -1.26 7.30
N GLY A 217 13.17 -1.13 6.94
CA GLY A 217 12.03 -1.56 7.76
C GLY A 217 11.71 -3.05 7.59
N VAL A 218 10.66 -3.48 8.25
CA VAL A 218 10.16 -4.87 8.24
C VAL A 218 8.76 -4.88 7.68
N PHE A 219 8.49 -5.84 6.78
CA PHE A 219 7.15 -6.15 6.29
C PHE A 219 6.81 -7.62 6.58
N ARG A 220 5.64 -7.86 7.16
CA ARG A 220 5.11 -9.19 7.48
C ARG A 220 3.68 -9.35 6.97
N SER A 221 3.38 -10.48 6.34
CA SER A 221 2.00 -10.91 6.12
C SER A 221 1.57 -11.75 7.30
N LEU A 222 0.51 -11.33 7.98
CA LEU A 222 0.04 -11.99 9.21
C LEU A 222 -0.56 -13.35 8.88
N GLY A 223 -0.14 -14.38 9.63
CA GLY A 223 -0.55 -15.77 9.37
C GLY A 223 0.25 -16.48 8.28
N HIS A 224 1.32 -15.87 7.77
CA HIS A 224 2.21 -16.46 6.76
C HIS A 224 3.67 -16.33 7.17
N ASP A 225 4.49 -17.32 6.82
CA ASP A 225 5.94 -17.33 7.11
C ASP A 225 6.73 -16.36 6.24
N ALA A 226 6.17 -15.97 5.08
CA ALA A 226 6.77 -15.03 4.12
C ALA A 226 5.72 -14.04 3.61
N PRO A 227 6.13 -12.91 3.00
CA PRO A 227 5.20 -11.98 2.37
C PRO A 227 4.28 -12.69 1.36
N TYR A 228 2.97 -12.51 1.51
CA TYR A 228 1.93 -13.21 0.78
C TYR A 228 1.17 -12.25 -0.15
N TYR A 229 1.12 -12.58 -1.44
CA TYR A 229 0.49 -11.75 -2.47
C TYR A 229 -0.57 -12.49 -3.29
N ASP A 230 -0.87 -13.76 -2.98
CA ASP A 230 -1.84 -14.55 -3.75
C ASP A 230 -3.31 -14.25 -3.36
N GLY A 231 -3.53 -13.42 -2.35
CA GLY A 231 -4.88 -13.07 -1.89
C GLY A 231 -4.88 -12.02 -0.79
N ALA A 232 -6.02 -11.83 -0.15
CA ALA A 232 -6.13 -10.92 0.98
C ALA A 232 -5.45 -11.49 2.22
N SER A 233 -4.68 -10.66 2.91
CA SER A 233 -3.98 -11.01 4.14
C SER A 233 -3.92 -9.82 5.08
N GLY A 234 -3.81 -10.07 6.39
CA GLY A 234 -3.38 -9.06 7.32
C GLY A 234 -1.89 -8.76 7.13
N MET A 235 -1.44 -7.57 7.53
CA MET A 235 -0.04 -7.19 7.43
C MET A 235 0.42 -6.30 8.60
N LEU A 236 1.73 -6.34 8.84
CA LEU A 236 2.49 -5.41 9.65
C LEU A 236 3.64 -4.84 8.82
N ALA A 237 3.78 -3.53 8.80
CA ALA A 237 4.97 -2.84 8.35
C ALA A 237 5.49 -1.96 9.50
N CYS A 238 6.79 -2.02 9.79
CA CYS A 238 7.34 -1.23 10.90
C CYS A 238 8.86 -1.02 10.77
N ASN A 239 9.41 -0.16 11.61
CA ASN A 239 10.85 -0.14 11.82
C ASN A 239 11.29 -1.39 12.60
N ALA A 240 12.57 -1.74 12.53
CA ALA A 240 13.09 -2.99 13.11
C ALA A 240 12.93 -3.09 14.65
N LEU A 241 12.93 -1.96 15.35
CA LEU A 241 12.79 -1.94 16.83
C LEU A 241 11.35 -2.24 17.29
N CYS A 242 10.39 -1.98 16.41
CA CYS A 242 8.96 -2.16 16.71
C CYS A 242 8.43 -3.55 16.33
N GLU A 243 9.16 -4.36 15.55
CA GLU A 243 8.65 -5.64 15.01
C GLU A 243 8.16 -6.58 16.10
N ARG A 244 9.03 -6.92 17.05
CA ARG A 244 8.70 -7.87 18.11
C ARG A 244 7.52 -7.44 18.98
N PRO A 245 7.52 -6.23 19.59
CA PRO A 245 6.41 -5.81 20.43
C PRO A 245 5.11 -5.60 19.65
N ALA A 246 5.16 -5.21 18.37
CA ALA A 246 3.98 -5.12 17.53
C ALA A 246 3.40 -6.50 17.21
N MET A 247 4.23 -7.48 16.89
CA MET A 247 3.78 -8.86 16.65
C MET A 247 3.18 -9.50 17.90
N GLU A 248 3.70 -9.25 19.10
CA GLU A 248 3.11 -9.71 20.37
C GLU A 248 1.66 -9.24 20.53
N ILE A 249 1.35 -8.00 20.13
CA ILE A 249 -0.02 -7.47 20.15
C ILE A 249 -0.88 -8.12 19.05
N LEU A 250 -0.34 -8.23 17.84
CA LEU A 250 -1.12 -8.67 16.69
C LEU A 250 -1.45 -10.17 16.75
N VAL A 251 -0.57 -11.01 17.27
CA VAL A 251 -0.83 -12.46 17.46
C VAL A 251 -2.06 -12.71 18.32
N GLU A 252 -2.38 -11.86 19.30
CA GLU A 252 -3.57 -11.99 20.14
C GLU A 252 -4.89 -11.71 19.39
N VAL A 253 -4.84 -11.04 18.26
CA VAL A 253 -6.02 -10.62 17.47
C VAL A 253 -6.12 -11.25 16.09
N ILE A 254 -5.06 -11.90 15.62
CA ILE A 254 -5.07 -12.67 14.35
C ILE A 254 -6.00 -13.88 14.51
N PRO A 255 -6.84 -14.19 13.51
CA PRO A 255 -7.74 -15.34 13.54
C PRO A 255 -7.03 -16.68 13.50
#